data_077dccfcbdf9b440eeea0c3755d02afc
#
_entry.id   077dccfcbdf9b440eeea0c3755d02afc
#
_cell.length_a   1.000
_cell.length_b   1.000
_cell.length_c   1.000
_cell.angle_alpha   90.00
_cell.angle_beta   90.00
_cell.angle_gamma   90.00
#
_symmetry.space_group_name_H-M   'P 1'
#
loop_
_entity.id
_entity.type
_entity.pdbx_description
1 polymer ?
#
loop_
_entity_poly.entity_id
_entity_poly.type
_entity_poly.pdbx_seq_one_letter_code
_entity_poly.pdbx_strand_id
1 'polypeptide(L)'
;MNAARLSLCLVITVVACKPEPAVQLPEPTPPATTPPLEPAAITDPSPDPTSAVEPPATDPPGEPTPTPNTASEPTPAPIASASEPLPAALHTKIDAKCGNDPGVGTAAKPFTLKTPDGKDISLASYRGKVVLLNFWGTWCKPCLKELPEFDRLYRRYRKHGLVLIAIATDTEPAKVQEFATQRKLAAKLALGGEPLADQYESGNFPFSFVIDAKGQIRGSYRGYKPECAGKLEQDIRTQLEQRS
;
A
#
# COMPACT_ATOMS: atom_id res chain seq x y z
N MET A 1 32.59 17.91 -70.87
CA MET A 1 32.24 19.29 -70.49
C MET A 1 32.01 19.33 -69.04
N ASN A 2 32.80 20.08 -68.33
CA ASN A 2 33.21 20.15 -66.90
C ASN A 2 32.10 20.13 -65.88
N ALA A 3 32.24 19.16 -64.95
CA ALA A 3 31.53 19.16 -63.65
C ALA A 3 32.52 19.62 -62.59
N ALA A 4 32.30 20.80 -62.05
CA ALA A 4 33.07 21.36 -60.92
C ALA A 4 32.55 20.76 -59.64
N ARG A 5 33.41 20.05 -58.91
CA ARG A 5 33.17 19.57 -57.54
C ARG A 5 33.55 20.67 -56.57
N LEU A 6 32.58 21.27 -55.90
CA LEU A 6 32.80 22.14 -54.75
C LEU A 6 32.95 21.24 -53.48
N SER A 7 34.19 21.25 -52.97
CA SER A 7 34.51 20.57 -51.70
C SER A 7 34.31 21.58 -50.55
N LEU A 8 33.29 21.37 -49.74
CA LEU A 8 33.02 22.19 -48.56
C LEU A 8 33.78 21.60 -47.35
N CYS A 9 34.86 22.23 -46.98
CA CYS A 9 35.60 21.91 -45.76
C CYS A 9 34.80 22.41 -44.56
N LEU A 10 34.27 21.49 -43.74
CA LEU A 10 33.65 21.77 -42.46
C LEU A 10 34.75 21.82 -41.39
N VAL A 11 35.06 23.01 -40.92
CA VAL A 11 35.99 23.22 -39.77
C VAL A 11 35.20 23.00 -38.50
N ILE A 12 35.46 21.86 -37.81
CA ILE A 12 34.91 21.58 -36.48
C ILE A 12 35.86 22.22 -35.46
N THR A 13 35.44 23.32 -34.84
CA THR A 13 36.08 23.91 -33.69
C THR A 13 35.73 23.08 -32.43
N VAL A 14 36.71 22.33 -31.96
CA VAL A 14 36.62 21.63 -30.65
C VAL A 14 36.78 22.67 -29.57
N VAL A 15 35.67 23.02 -28.87
CA VAL A 15 35.70 23.81 -27.65
C VAL A 15 36.09 22.87 -26.51
N ALA A 16 37.31 23.01 -26.01
CA ALA A 16 37.77 22.28 -24.83
C ALA A 16 37.02 22.77 -23.58
N CYS A 17 36.13 21.97 -23.04
CA CYS A 17 35.54 22.19 -21.73
C CYS A 17 36.63 22.02 -20.65
N LYS A 18 36.88 23.08 -19.92
CA LYS A 18 37.72 23.08 -18.73
C LYS A 18 36.97 22.32 -17.63
N PRO A 19 37.62 21.36 -16.93
CA PRO A 19 36.96 20.69 -15.82
C PRO A 19 36.78 21.67 -14.65
N GLU A 20 35.56 21.77 -14.12
CA GLU A 20 35.25 22.47 -12.88
C GLU A 20 35.94 21.77 -11.69
N PRO A 21 36.45 22.54 -10.71
CA PRO A 21 37.02 21.94 -9.51
C PRO A 21 35.96 21.23 -8.70
N ALA A 22 36.24 19.98 -8.32
CA ALA A 22 35.39 19.16 -7.48
C ALA A 22 35.12 19.87 -6.14
N VAL A 23 33.88 20.18 -5.85
CA VAL A 23 33.43 20.63 -4.53
C VAL A 23 33.58 19.44 -3.58
N GLN A 24 34.57 19.51 -2.69
CA GLN A 24 34.74 18.57 -1.59
C GLN A 24 33.58 18.77 -0.60
N LEU A 25 32.72 17.74 -0.50
CA LEU A 25 31.74 17.66 0.57
C LEU A 25 32.48 17.46 1.90
N PRO A 26 32.09 18.14 2.99
CA PRO A 26 32.66 17.91 4.30
C PRO A 26 32.43 16.47 4.75
N GLU A 27 33.47 15.82 5.24
CA GLU A 27 33.40 14.48 5.81
C GLU A 27 32.43 14.44 6.99
N PRO A 28 31.64 13.37 7.12
CA PRO A 28 30.75 13.22 8.25
C PRO A 28 31.56 13.08 9.55
N THR A 29 31.30 13.98 10.50
CA THR A 29 31.84 13.88 11.86
C THR A 29 31.39 12.59 12.51
N PRO A 30 32.29 11.82 13.15
CA PRO A 30 31.91 10.60 13.85
C PRO A 30 30.96 10.92 15.01
N PRO A 31 29.99 10.03 15.30
CA PRO A 31 29.06 10.22 16.40
C PRO A 31 29.81 10.25 17.73
N ALA A 32 29.44 11.20 18.59
CA ALA A 32 29.97 11.34 19.93
C ALA A 32 29.74 10.05 20.73
N THR A 33 30.81 9.48 21.23
CA THR A 33 30.81 8.29 22.08
C THR A 33 30.13 8.65 23.41
N THR A 34 28.95 8.11 23.64
CA THR A 34 28.26 8.18 24.94
C THR A 34 29.02 7.29 25.93
N PRO A 35 29.37 7.77 27.14
CA PRO A 35 30.01 6.93 28.15
C PRO A 35 29.04 5.87 28.66
N PRO A 36 29.53 4.68 29.06
CA PRO A 36 28.71 3.60 29.59
C PRO A 36 28.01 4.02 30.89
N LEU A 37 26.71 3.80 30.97
CA LEU A 37 25.95 3.90 32.21
C LEU A 37 26.38 2.77 33.14
N GLU A 38 26.91 3.14 34.30
CA GLU A 38 27.24 2.25 35.42
C GLU A 38 25.98 1.58 35.92
N PRO A 39 25.98 0.25 36.23
CA PRO A 39 24.82 -0.43 36.75
C PRO A 39 24.62 -0.06 38.24
N ALA A 40 23.48 0.57 38.54
CA ALA A 40 23.04 0.79 39.91
C ALA A 40 22.82 -0.53 40.62
N ALA A 41 23.48 -0.71 41.76
CA ALA A 41 23.36 -1.85 42.63
C ALA A 41 21.92 -1.97 43.19
N ILE A 42 21.28 -3.07 42.86
CA ILE A 42 19.99 -3.46 43.42
C ILE A 42 20.32 -4.17 44.74
N THR A 43 20.01 -3.51 45.88
CA THR A 43 20.00 -4.12 47.20
C THR A 43 18.70 -4.89 47.35
N ASP A 44 18.83 -6.20 47.51
CA ASP A 44 17.80 -7.17 47.80
C ASP A 44 17.41 -7.09 49.28
N PRO A 45 16.14 -6.94 49.68
CA PRO A 45 15.69 -7.23 51.01
C PRO A 45 15.16 -8.66 51.09
N SER A 46 15.89 -9.47 51.89
CA SER A 46 15.56 -10.81 52.31
C SER A 46 14.12 -10.92 52.90
N PRO A 47 13.36 -11.97 52.54
CA PRO A 47 12.08 -12.23 53.21
C PRO A 47 12.28 -13.11 54.44
N ASP A 48 11.68 -12.66 55.52
CA ASP A 48 11.52 -13.39 56.80
C ASP A 48 10.40 -14.45 56.66
N PRO A 49 10.60 -15.68 57.15
CA PRO A 49 9.62 -16.74 57.04
C PRO A 49 8.85 -16.85 58.39
N THR A 50 7.55 -16.57 58.40
CA THR A 50 6.60 -17.22 59.33
C THR A 50 5.16 -16.76 59.08
N SER A 51 4.31 -17.61 58.61
CA SER A 51 3.05 -17.99 59.25
C SER A 51 2.11 -18.66 58.22
N ALA A 52 1.98 -19.93 58.41
CA ALA A 52 0.92 -20.73 57.80
C ALA A 52 -0.42 -20.36 58.46
N VAL A 53 -1.40 -19.97 57.61
CA VAL A 53 -2.83 -20.14 57.94
C VAL A 53 -3.52 -20.50 56.62
N GLU A 54 -3.98 -21.73 56.58
CA GLU A 54 -4.85 -22.27 55.54
C GLU A 54 -6.29 -21.79 55.83
N PRO A 55 -7.01 -21.21 54.87
CA PRO A 55 -8.47 -21.12 54.95
C PRO A 55 -9.15 -22.04 53.92
N PRO A 56 -10.43 -22.38 54.17
CA PRO A 56 -11.10 -23.52 53.55
C PRO A 56 -11.49 -23.26 52.09
N ALA A 57 -11.57 -24.38 51.35
CA ALA A 57 -12.04 -24.46 49.99
C ALA A 57 -13.46 -23.88 49.85
N THR A 58 -13.59 -22.88 49.01
CA THR A 58 -14.87 -22.47 48.45
C THR A 58 -14.81 -22.70 46.93
N ASP A 59 -15.88 -23.37 46.44
CA ASP A 59 -16.10 -23.72 45.04
C ASP A 59 -15.94 -22.51 44.09
N PRO A 60 -15.38 -22.69 42.89
CA PRO A 60 -15.29 -21.61 41.92
C PRO A 60 -16.67 -21.29 41.36
N PRO A 61 -17.05 -20.00 41.25
CA PRO A 61 -18.23 -19.60 40.49
C PRO A 61 -17.98 -19.86 39.02
N GLY A 62 -19.01 -20.41 38.38
CA GLY A 62 -19.00 -20.81 36.96
C GLY A 62 -18.47 -19.72 36.04
N GLU A 63 -17.61 -20.17 35.16
CA GLU A 63 -17.05 -19.43 34.03
C GLU A 63 -18.20 -18.87 33.17
N PRO A 64 -18.27 -17.55 32.89
CA PRO A 64 -19.25 -17.06 31.97
C PRO A 64 -18.83 -17.50 30.56
N THR A 65 -19.62 -18.40 29.98
CA THR A 65 -19.56 -18.74 28.55
C THR A 65 -19.51 -17.45 27.73
N PRO A 66 -18.53 -17.27 26.82
CA PRO A 66 -18.52 -16.11 25.93
C PRO A 66 -19.73 -16.20 25.01
N THR A 67 -20.72 -15.36 25.25
CA THR A 67 -21.76 -15.09 24.26
C THR A 67 -21.09 -14.58 22.99
N PRO A 68 -21.41 -15.14 21.80
CA PRO A 68 -20.89 -14.58 20.56
C PRO A 68 -21.44 -13.17 20.41
N ASN A 69 -20.56 -12.19 20.56
CA ASN A 69 -20.86 -10.79 20.32
C ASN A 69 -21.08 -10.65 18.81
N THR A 70 -22.36 -10.73 18.39
CA THR A 70 -22.79 -10.44 17.03
C THR A 70 -22.63 -8.95 16.83
N ALA A 71 -21.37 -8.51 16.58
CA ALA A 71 -21.11 -7.22 16.01
C ALA A 71 -21.76 -7.23 14.63
N SER A 72 -22.84 -6.47 14.49
CA SER A 72 -23.53 -6.28 13.22
C SER A 72 -22.53 -5.77 12.19
N GLU A 73 -22.07 -6.69 11.36
CA GLU A 73 -21.25 -6.40 10.18
C GLU A 73 -22.06 -5.46 9.27
N PRO A 74 -21.51 -4.34 8.81
CA PRO A 74 -22.23 -3.45 7.92
C PRO A 74 -22.59 -4.23 6.66
N THR A 75 -23.88 -4.46 6.47
CA THR A 75 -24.46 -5.11 5.28
C THR A 75 -23.85 -4.46 4.04
N PRO A 76 -23.15 -5.20 3.18
CA PRO A 76 -22.62 -4.64 1.94
C PRO A 76 -23.78 -4.12 1.10
N ALA A 77 -23.65 -2.87 0.64
CA ALA A 77 -24.64 -2.25 -0.24
C ALA A 77 -24.96 -3.18 -1.43
N PRO A 78 -26.23 -3.23 -1.89
CA PRO A 78 -26.63 -4.13 -2.95
C PRO A 78 -25.76 -3.94 -4.20
N ILE A 79 -25.21 -5.04 -4.68
CA ILE A 79 -24.41 -5.07 -5.89
C ILE A 79 -25.35 -4.80 -7.06
N ALA A 80 -25.05 -3.80 -7.88
CA ALA A 80 -25.71 -3.67 -9.18
C ALA A 80 -25.60 -5.01 -9.91
N SER A 81 -26.71 -5.46 -10.46
CA SER A 81 -26.83 -6.73 -11.19
C SER A 81 -25.65 -6.86 -12.17
N ALA A 82 -25.10 -8.06 -12.29
CA ALA A 82 -24.01 -8.39 -13.23
C ALA A 82 -24.33 -8.15 -14.71
N SER A 83 -25.50 -7.62 -15.02
CA SER A 83 -26.05 -7.42 -16.36
C SER A 83 -25.81 -6.03 -16.97
N GLU A 84 -25.31 -5.05 -16.20
CA GLU A 84 -25.05 -3.72 -16.76
C GLU A 84 -23.65 -3.66 -17.43
N PRO A 85 -23.55 -3.25 -18.70
CA PRO A 85 -22.28 -3.21 -19.40
C PRO A 85 -21.30 -2.25 -18.71
N LEU A 86 -20.02 -2.61 -18.68
CA LEU A 86 -18.99 -1.74 -18.11
C LEU A 86 -18.91 -0.43 -18.90
N PRO A 87 -18.71 0.71 -18.24
CA PRO A 87 -18.52 1.99 -18.91
C PRO A 87 -17.26 1.94 -19.79
N ALA A 88 -17.18 2.82 -20.80
CA ALA A 88 -16.00 2.93 -21.64
C ALA A 88 -14.72 3.13 -20.82
N ALA A 89 -13.60 2.54 -21.20
CA ALA A 89 -12.32 2.68 -20.50
C ALA A 89 -11.86 4.15 -20.49
N LEU A 90 -11.15 4.54 -19.41
CA LEU A 90 -10.48 5.86 -19.32
C LEU A 90 -9.18 5.87 -20.13
N HIS A 91 -8.51 4.72 -20.20
CA HIS A 91 -7.23 4.56 -20.85
C HIS A 91 -7.37 3.59 -22.02
N THR A 92 -6.97 4.03 -23.21
CA THR A 92 -7.02 3.22 -24.45
C THR A 92 -5.68 2.59 -24.82
N LYS A 93 -4.58 3.16 -24.32
CA LYS A 93 -3.23 2.67 -24.58
C LYS A 93 -2.86 1.61 -23.54
N ILE A 94 -2.57 0.40 -23.99
CA ILE A 94 -2.23 -0.73 -23.13
C ILE A 94 -0.79 -1.14 -23.40
N ASP A 95 0.06 -1.14 -22.37
CA ASP A 95 1.39 -1.71 -22.43
C ASP A 95 1.37 -3.11 -21.77
N ALA A 96 1.55 -4.14 -22.61
CA ALA A 96 1.52 -5.54 -22.17
C ALA A 96 2.68 -5.92 -21.23
N LYS A 97 3.72 -5.09 -21.11
CA LYS A 97 4.83 -5.30 -20.17
C LYS A 97 4.44 -4.96 -18.72
N CYS A 98 3.36 -4.22 -18.53
CA CYS A 98 2.87 -3.84 -17.22
C CYS A 98 2.04 -4.97 -16.55
N GLY A 99 1.91 -4.90 -15.23
CA GLY A 99 0.98 -5.76 -14.48
C GLY A 99 1.50 -7.16 -14.17
N ASN A 100 2.73 -7.48 -14.55
CA ASN A 100 3.35 -8.81 -14.41
C ASN A 100 4.46 -8.84 -13.35
N ASP A 101 4.50 -7.86 -12.46
CA ASP A 101 5.45 -7.86 -11.34
C ASP A 101 5.19 -9.06 -10.40
N PRO A 102 6.14 -9.45 -9.54
CA PRO A 102 6.00 -10.62 -8.67
C PRO A 102 4.70 -10.61 -7.84
N GLY A 103 4.12 -11.78 -7.65
CA GLY A 103 2.87 -11.99 -6.91
C GLY A 103 1.67 -12.40 -7.77
N VAL A 104 1.71 -12.18 -9.09
CA VAL A 104 0.61 -12.60 -9.99
C VAL A 104 0.40 -14.11 -9.93
N GLY A 105 -0.84 -14.53 -9.82
CA GLY A 105 -1.25 -15.95 -9.70
C GLY A 105 -1.24 -16.49 -8.27
N THR A 106 -0.76 -15.73 -7.29
CA THR A 106 -0.79 -16.13 -5.87
C THR A 106 -2.02 -15.58 -5.15
N ALA A 107 -2.36 -16.16 -4.00
CA ALA A 107 -3.38 -15.62 -3.11
C ALA A 107 -2.90 -14.32 -2.45
N ALA A 108 -3.75 -13.31 -2.42
CA ALA A 108 -3.46 -12.10 -1.68
C ALA A 108 -3.37 -12.41 -0.17
N LYS A 109 -2.40 -11.77 0.52
CA LYS A 109 -2.21 -11.96 1.95
C LYS A 109 -3.43 -11.45 2.71
N PRO A 110 -3.97 -12.24 3.65
CA PRO A 110 -5.09 -11.79 4.48
C PRO A 110 -4.64 -10.67 5.41
N PHE A 111 -5.54 -9.72 5.68
CA PHE A 111 -5.32 -8.68 6.69
C PHE A 111 -6.61 -8.24 7.35
N THR A 112 -6.47 -7.70 8.55
CA THR A 112 -7.45 -6.85 9.23
C THR A 112 -6.69 -5.67 9.79
N LEU A 113 -7.03 -4.46 9.35
CA LEU A 113 -6.38 -3.20 9.70
C LEU A 113 -7.42 -2.20 10.20
N LYS A 114 -6.97 -1.09 10.78
CA LYS A 114 -7.86 0.01 11.19
C LYS A 114 -7.99 1.05 10.08
N THR A 115 -9.18 1.58 9.92
CA THR A 115 -9.42 2.79 9.13
C THR A 115 -9.08 4.05 9.96
N PRO A 116 -8.91 5.24 9.34
CA PRO A 116 -8.67 6.47 10.10
C PRO A 116 -9.75 6.81 11.14
N ASP A 117 -10.99 6.35 10.94
CA ASP A 117 -12.09 6.50 11.89
C ASP A 117 -12.19 5.35 12.92
N GLY A 118 -11.16 4.50 13.00
CA GLY A 118 -11.00 3.45 14.01
C GLY A 118 -11.74 2.15 13.75
N LYS A 119 -12.48 2.04 12.64
CA LYS A 119 -13.19 0.81 12.29
C LYS A 119 -12.24 -0.24 11.71
N ASP A 120 -12.66 -1.50 11.78
CA ASP A 120 -11.93 -2.58 11.13
C ASP A 120 -12.23 -2.64 9.63
N ILE A 121 -11.18 -2.90 8.85
CA ILE A 121 -11.25 -3.21 7.43
C ILE A 121 -10.45 -4.48 7.15
N SER A 122 -11.06 -5.48 6.55
CA SER A 122 -10.38 -6.73 6.22
C SER A 122 -10.55 -7.06 4.74
N LEU A 123 -9.57 -7.75 4.16
CA LEU A 123 -9.68 -8.24 2.78
C LEU A 123 -10.83 -9.26 2.65
N ALA A 124 -11.08 -10.05 3.69
CA ALA A 124 -12.12 -11.07 3.70
C ALA A 124 -13.52 -10.49 3.47
N SER A 125 -13.78 -9.27 3.98
CA SER A 125 -15.08 -8.57 3.81
C SER A 125 -15.38 -8.18 2.37
N TYR A 126 -14.42 -8.35 1.45
CA TYR A 126 -14.58 -8.01 0.03
C TYR A 126 -14.55 -9.23 -0.89
N ARG A 127 -14.77 -10.44 -0.36
CA ARG A 127 -14.99 -11.61 -1.20
C ARG A 127 -16.15 -11.39 -2.17
N GLY A 128 -16.03 -11.87 -3.40
CA GLY A 128 -16.99 -11.60 -4.46
C GLY A 128 -16.86 -10.22 -5.13
N LYS A 129 -15.89 -9.39 -4.70
CA LYS A 129 -15.56 -8.09 -5.31
C LYS A 129 -14.19 -8.15 -5.97
N VAL A 130 -13.97 -7.29 -6.95
CA VAL A 130 -12.63 -7.01 -7.46
C VAL A 130 -12.00 -5.94 -6.59
N VAL A 131 -10.81 -6.19 -6.07
CA VAL A 131 -10.11 -5.25 -5.18
C VAL A 131 -8.86 -4.71 -5.87
N LEU A 132 -8.79 -3.39 -5.99
CA LEU A 132 -7.54 -2.69 -6.23
C LEU A 132 -6.92 -2.36 -4.87
N LEU A 133 -5.88 -3.11 -4.51
CA LEU A 133 -5.14 -2.94 -3.28
C LEU A 133 -3.90 -2.10 -3.57
N ASN A 134 -3.75 -0.97 -2.87
CA ASN A 134 -2.63 -0.06 -3.07
C ASN A 134 -1.92 0.20 -1.74
N PHE A 135 -0.59 0.13 -1.76
CA PHE A 135 0.28 0.48 -0.63
C PHE A 135 0.95 1.82 -0.92
N TRP A 136 0.81 2.76 0.02
CA TRP A 136 1.25 4.13 -0.15
C TRP A 136 1.64 4.80 1.17
N GLY A 137 2.13 6.05 1.09
CA GLY A 137 2.37 6.89 2.26
C GLY A 137 2.32 8.37 1.88
N THR A 138 2.01 9.25 2.84
CA THR A 138 1.98 10.70 2.61
C THR A 138 3.37 11.27 2.30
N TRP A 139 4.42 10.60 2.74
CA TRP A 139 5.82 10.90 2.47
C TRP A 139 6.28 10.51 1.05
N CYS A 140 5.49 9.67 0.35
CA CYS A 140 5.86 9.10 -0.94
C CYS A 140 5.33 9.98 -2.09
N LYS A 141 6.15 10.83 -2.65
CA LYS A 141 5.77 11.75 -3.75
C LYS A 141 5.12 11.06 -4.97
N PRO A 142 5.62 9.92 -5.50
CA PRO A 142 4.93 9.21 -6.58
C PRO A 142 3.57 8.65 -6.16
N CYS A 143 3.40 8.21 -4.90
CA CYS A 143 2.12 7.74 -4.38
C CYS A 143 1.04 8.82 -4.42
N LEU A 144 1.41 10.06 -4.08
CA LEU A 144 0.50 11.21 -4.09
C LEU A 144 -0.01 11.57 -5.49
N LYS A 145 0.70 11.13 -6.54
CA LYS A 145 0.28 11.27 -7.95
C LYS A 145 -0.60 10.10 -8.38
N GLU A 146 -0.28 8.88 -7.95
CA GLU A 146 -0.96 7.64 -8.34
C GLU A 146 -2.36 7.54 -7.73
N LEU A 147 -2.49 7.79 -6.42
CA LEU A 147 -3.73 7.53 -5.67
C LEU A 147 -4.95 8.28 -6.22
N PRO A 148 -4.88 9.56 -6.64
CA PRO A 148 -6.00 10.22 -7.30
C PRO A 148 -6.42 9.58 -8.63
N GLU A 149 -5.50 8.96 -9.38
CA GLU A 149 -5.83 8.24 -10.61
C GLU A 149 -6.58 6.96 -10.31
N PHE A 150 -6.17 6.24 -9.28
CA PHE A 150 -6.87 5.05 -8.79
C PHE A 150 -8.25 5.38 -8.23
N ASP A 151 -8.40 6.52 -7.55
CA ASP A 151 -9.70 6.99 -7.09
C ASP A 151 -10.67 7.31 -8.24
N ARG A 152 -10.15 7.82 -9.38
CA ARG A 152 -10.96 8.00 -10.60
C ARG A 152 -11.45 6.67 -11.15
N LEU A 153 -10.58 5.64 -11.23
CA LEU A 153 -10.96 4.29 -11.63
C LEU A 153 -12.00 3.70 -10.67
N TYR A 154 -11.78 3.85 -9.37
CA TYR A 154 -12.72 3.40 -8.36
C TYR A 154 -14.10 4.04 -8.52
N ARG A 155 -14.18 5.37 -8.65
CA ARG A 155 -15.48 6.08 -8.86
C ARG A 155 -16.20 5.58 -10.10
N ARG A 156 -15.45 5.23 -11.15
CA ARG A 156 -16.02 4.75 -12.40
C ARG A 156 -16.60 3.34 -12.28
N TYR A 157 -15.88 2.44 -11.60
CA TYR A 157 -16.21 1.01 -11.58
C TYR A 157 -16.82 0.51 -10.25
N ARG A 158 -16.95 1.35 -9.22
CA ARG A 158 -17.48 0.91 -7.90
C ARG A 158 -18.88 0.32 -7.96
N LYS A 159 -19.74 0.84 -8.84
CA LYS A 159 -21.11 0.28 -9.04
C LYS A 159 -21.07 -1.10 -9.68
N HIS A 160 -20.02 -1.40 -10.42
CA HIS A 160 -19.78 -2.69 -11.04
C HIS A 160 -18.98 -3.65 -10.14
N GLY A 161 -18.69 -3.27 -8.89
CA GLY A 161 -18.10 -4.15 -7.89
C GLY A 161 -16.58 -4.00 -7.71
N LEU A 162 -15.97 -2.93 -8.22
CA LEU A 162 -14.61 -2.55 -7.84
C LEU A 162 -14.59 -1.95 -6.42
N VAL A 163 -13.60 -2.33 -5.64
CA VAL A 163 -13.24 -1.71 -4.35
C VAL A 163 -11.81 -1.24 -4.43
N LEU A 164 -11.54 0.00 -4.01
CA LEU A 164 -10.18 0.52 -3.81
C LEU A 164 -9.89 0.54 -2.32
N ILE A 165 -8.89 -0.23 -1.90
CA ILE A 165 -8.34 -0.21 -0.55
C ILE A 165 -6.93 0.37 -0.62
N ALA A 166 -6.75 1.56 -0.05
CA ALA A 166 -5.47 2.25 -0.01
C ALA A 166 -4.89 2.12 1.42
N ILE A 167 -3.86 1.29 1.55
CA ILE A 167 -3.22 0.97 2.82
C ILE A 167 -2.03 1.91 3.01
N ALA A 168 -2.14 2.77 4.04
CA ALA A 168 -1.09 3.71 4.39
C ALA A 168 -0.07 3.05 5.35
N THR A 169 1.21 3.32 5.09
CA THR A 169 2.33 2.94 5.96
C THR A 169 2.77 4.09 6.88
N ASP A 170 2.00 5.17 6.89
CA ASP A 170 2.21 6.30 7.79
C ASP A 170 1.98 5.89 9.25
N THR A 171 2.79 6.44 10.13
CA THR A 171 2.64 6.30 11.59
C THR A 171 1.66 7.31 12.19
N GLU A 172 1.28 8.34 11.42
CA GLU A 172 0.40 9.43 11.84
C GLU A 172 -0.94 9.38 11.10
N PRO A 173 -2.01 8.83 11.70
CA PRO A 173 -3.34 8.72 11.08
C PRO A 173 -3.91 10.05 10.60
N ALA A 174 -3.62 11.14 11.32
CA ALA A 174 -4.11 12.47 10.99
C ALA A 174 -3.63 12.96 9.62
N LYS A 175 -2.38 12.70 9.25
CA LYS A 175 -1.82 13.05 7.93
C LYS A 175 -2.54 12.33 6.79
N VAL A 176 -2.83 11.05 7.01
CA VAL A 176 -3.58 10.22 6.03
C VAL A 176 -4.98 10.77 5.84
N GLN A 177 -5.67 11.09 6.94
CA GLN A 177 -7.03 11.64 6.90
C GLN A 177 -7.06 13.03 6.26
N GLU A 178 -6.09 13.89 6.58
CA GLU A 178 -5.97 15.23 5.98
C GLU A 178 -5.79 15.14 4.47
N PHE A 179 -4.84 14.34 4.00
CA PHE A 179 -4.61 14.13 2.57
C PHE A 179 -5.86 13.64 1.86
N ALA A 180 -6.52 12.63 2.43
CA ALA A 180 -7.74 12.08 1.83
C ALA A 180 -8.86 13.10 1.73
N THR A 181 -9.02 13.94 2.76
CA THR A 181 -10.02 15.01 2.81
C THR A 181 -9.72 16.09 1.78
N GLN A 182 -8.47 16.58 1.72
CA GLN A 182 -8.03 17.58 0.75
C GLN A 182 -8.23 17.12 -0.69
N ARG A 183 -7.97 15.84 -0.98
CA ARG A 183 -8.12 15.23 -2.31
C ARG A 183 -9.52 14.68 -2.57
N LYS A 184 -10.42 14.73 -1.57
CA LYS A 184 -11.78 14.18 -1.65
C LYS A 184 -11.80 12.74 -2.13
N LEU A 185 -10.88 11.91 -1.61
CA LEU A 185 -10.78 10.52 -1.99
C LEU A 185 -12.02 9.74 -1.56
N ALA A 186 -12.51 8.87 -2.45
CA ALA A 186 -13.58 7.92 -2.14
C ALA A 186 -13.03 6.53 -1.78
N ALA A 187 -11.72 6.33 -1.95
CA ALA A 187 -11.02 5.11 -1.57
C ALA A 187 -11.27 4.74 -0.11
N LYS A 188 -11.27 3.45 0.18
CA LYS A 188 -11.24 2.95 1.55
C LYS A 188 -9.81 3.00 2.06
N LEU A 189 -9.60 3.78 3.13
CA LEU A 189 -8.28 3.95 3.72
C LEU A 189 -8.07 2.92 4.83
N ALA A 190 -6.87 2.36 4.91
CA ALA A 190 -6.42 1.54 6.04
C ALA A 190 -5.07 2.07 6.54
N LEU A 191 -4.80 1.86 7.82
CA LEU A 191 -3.60 2.32 8.54
C LEU A 191 -2.76 1.13 9.00
N GLY A 192 -1.49 1.36 9.32
CA GLY A 192 -0.60 0.33 9.88
C GLY A 192 -0.18 -0.72 8.86
N GLY A 193 -0.01 -0.32 7.60
CA GLY A 193 0.25 -1.23 6.50
C GLY A 193 1.69 -1.72 6.38
N GLU A 194 2.64 -1.21 7.15
CA GLU A 194 4.05 -1.55 7.01
C GLU A 194 4.33 -3.06 7.18
N PRO A 195 3.86 -3.75 8.25
CA PRO A 195 4.09 -5.19 8.40
C PRO A 195 3.42 -6.04 7.30
N LEU A 196 2.32 -5.55 6.72
CA LEU A 196 1.68 -6.22 5.59
C LEU A 196 2.45 -5.96 4.29
N ALA A 197 2.96 -4.75 4.08
CA ALA A 197 3.79 -4.39 2.94
C ALA A 197 5.05 -5.28 2.86
N ASP A 198 5.69 -5.52 4.00
CA ASP A 198 6.87 -6.39 4.12
C ASP A 198 6.58 -7.83 3.65
N GLN A 199 5.38 -8.35 3.91
CA GLN A 199 4.96 -9.69 3.44
C GLN A 199 4.89 -9.81 1.92
N TYR A 200 4.79 -8.69 1.22
CA TYR A 200 4.81 -8.64 -0.25
C TYR A 200 6.21 -8.41 -0.83
N GLU A 201 7.24 -8.28 0.02
CA GLU A 201 8.65 -8.10 -0.37
C GLU A 201 8.83 -6.98 -1.40
N SER A 202 8.06 -5.90 -1.25
CA SER A 202 7.95 -4.89 -2.30
C SER A 202 8.93 -3.74 -2.15
N GLY A 203 9.86 -3.68 -1.29
CA GLY A 203 10.95 -2.70 -1.14
C GLY A 203 10.74 -1.24 -1.61
N ASN A 204 9.86 -0.98 -2.59
CA ASN A 204 9.65 0.32 -3.22
C ASN A 204 8.17 0.68 -3.29
N PHE A 205 7.83 1.87 -2.79
CA PHE A 205 6.48 2.45 -2.89
C PHE A 205 6.36 3.38 -4.12
N PRO A 206 5.12 3.50 -4.69
CA PRO A 206 3.93 2.71 -4.43
C PRO A 206 4.00 1.31 -5.02
N PHE A 207 3.15 0.42 -4.55
CA PHE A 207 2.87 -0.83 -5.25
C PHE A 207 1.42 -1.23 -5.08
N SER A 208 0.90 -1.96 -6.07
CA SER A 208 -0.53 -2.21 -6.19
C SER A 208 -0.82 -3.58 -6.76
N PHE A 209 -1.97 -4.13 -6.36
CA PHE A 209 -2.46 -5.41 -6.86
C PHE A 209 -3.90 -5.30 -7.31
N VAL A 210 -4.21 -5.90 -8.45
CA VAL A 210 -5.57 -6.21 -8.87
C VAL A 210 -5.88 -7.61 -8.37
N ILE A 211 -6.87 -7.73 -7.49
CA ILE A 211 -7.26 -8.98 -6.83
C ILE A 211 -8.67 -9.36 -7.32
N ASP A 212 -8.84 -10.59 -7.75
CA ASP A 212 -10.12 -11.11 -8.22
C ASP A 212 -11.12 -11.41 -7.08
N ALA A 213 -12.35 -11.75 -7.44
CA ALA A 213 -13.42 -12.09 -6.50
C ALA A 213 -13.10 -13.28 -5.58
N LYS A 214 -12.16 -14.13 -5.98
CA LYS A 214 -11.69 -15.29 -5.21
C LYS A 214 -10.47 -14.95 -4.34
N GLY A 215 -9.96 -13.72 -4.40
CA GLY A 215 -8.81 -13.26 -3.64
C GLY A 215 -7.46 -13.63 -4.25
N GLN A 216 -7.41 -13.94 -5.55
CA GLN A 216 -6.18 -14.19 -6.28
C GLN A 216 -5.66 -12.91 -6.91
N ILE A 217 -4.35 -12.69 -6.89
CA ILE A 217 -3.70 -11.55 -7.54
C ILE A 217 -3.66 -11.82 -9.05
N ARG A 218 -4.24 -10.91 -9.84
CA ARG A 218 -4.33 -10.97 -11.30
C ARG A 218 -3.49 -9.92 -12.00
N GLY A 219 -3.10 -8.88 -11.29
CA GLY A 219 -2.15 -7.87 -11.75
C GLY A 219 -1.31 -7.38 -10.59
N SER A 220 -0.02 -7.15 -10.82
CA SER A 220 0.94 -6.64 -9.85
C SER A 220 1.74 -5.50 -10.47
N TYR A 221 1.78 -4.36 -9.80
CA TYR A 221 2.34 -3.11 -10.31
C TYR A 221 3.27 -2.52 -9.26
N ARG A 222 4.56 -2.32 -9.59
CA ARG A 222 5.57 -1.77 -8.70
C ARG A 222 6.08 -0.43 -9.22
N GLY A 223 6.03 0.58 -8.34
CA GLY A 223 6.35 1.97 -8.69
C GLY A 223 5.24 2.63 -9.52
N TYR A 224 5.19 3.96 -9.47
CA TYR A 224 4.25 4.72 -10.29
C TYR A 224 4.75 4.83 -11.73
N LYS A 225 4.02 4.23 -12.64
CA LYS A 225 4.28 4.20 -14.09
C LYS A 225 3.00 4.62 -14.82
N PRO A 226 2.87 5.89 -15.21
CA PRO A 226 1.66 6.39 -15.91
C PRO A 226 1.30 5.60 -17.17
N GLU A 227 2.31 5.08 -17.88
CA GLU A 227 2.14 4.24 -19.06
C GLU A 227 1.44 2.91 -18.77
N CYS A 228 1.46 2.47 -17.51
CA CYS A 228 0.82 1.24 -17.07
C CYS A 228 -0.67 1.41 -16.70
N ALA A 229 -1.19 2.62 -16.65
CA ALA A 229 -2.57 2.89 -16.25
C ALA A 229 -3.61 2.14 -17.10
N GLY A 230 -3.37 2.04 -18.42
CA GLY A 230 -4.25 1.31 -19.32
C GLY A 230 -4.27 -0.19 -19.09
N LYS A 231 -3.11 -0.79 -18.79
CA LYS A 231 -3.06 -2.23 -18.45
C LYS A 231 -3.72 -2.51 -17.11
N LEU A 232 -3.51 -1.65 -16.10
CA LEU A 232 -4.17 -1.77 -14.81
C LEU A 232 -5.69 -1.68 -14.94
N GLU A 233 -6.20 -0.71 -15.72
CA GLU A 233 -7.63 -0.60 -16.00
C GLU A 233 -8.15 -1.82 -16.75
N GLN A 234 -7.40 -2.34 -17.73
CA GLN A 234 -7.77 -3.56 -18.45
C GLN A 234 -7.88 -4.76 -17.50
N ASP A 235 -6.92 -4.95 -16.59
CA ASP A 235 -6.95 -6.05 -15.61
C ASP A 235 -8.17 -5.93 -14.71
N ILE A 236 -8.47 -4.74 -14.21
CA ILE A 236 -9.69 -4.47 -13.43
C ILE A 236 -10.94 -4.88 -14.23
N ARG A 237 -11.08 -4.41 -15.47
CA ARG A 237 -12.25 -4.69 -16.33
C ARG A 237 -12.42 -6.18 -16.58
N THR A 238 -11.32 -6.87 -16.92
CA THR A 238 -11.32 -8.33 -17.12
C THR A 238 -11.85 -9.08 -15.89
N GLN A 239 -11.42 -8.68 -14.68
CA GLN A 239 -11.89 -9.32 -13.46
C GLN A 239 -13.35 -8.96 -13.13
N LEU A 240 -13.79 -7.75 -13.44
CA LEU A 240 -15.20 -7.35 -13.27
C LEU A 240 -16.13 -8.13 -14.18
N GLU A 241 -15.72 -8.40 -15.43
CA GLU A 241 -16.48 -9.21 -16.40
C GLU A 241 -16.52 -10.70 -16.01
N GLN A 242 -15.44 -11.23 -15.42
CA GLN A 242 -15.33 -12.63 -14.99
C GLN A 242 -15.96 -12.94 -13.62
N ARG A 243 -16.47 -11.93 -12.94
CA ARG A 243 -16.98 -12.06 -11.56
C ARG A 243 -18.31 -12.80 -11.45
N SER A 244 -18.96 -13.07 -12.55
CA SER A 244 -20.28 -13.72 -12.65
C SER A 244 -20.34 -15.11 -12.01
#